data_a909a06e8902c1583982b87720056c0e
#
_entry.id   a909a06e8902c1583982b87720056c0e
#
_cell.length_a   1.000
_cell.length_b   1.000
_cell.length_c   1.000
_cell.angle_alpha   90.00
_cell.angle_beta   90.00
_cell.angle_gamma   90.00
#
_symmetry.space_group_name_H-M   'P 1'
#
loop_
_entity.id
_entity.type
_entity.pdbx_description
1 polymer ?
#
loop_
_entity_poly.entity_id
_entity_poly.type
_entity_poly.pdbx_seq_one_letter_code
_entity_poly.pdbx_strand_id
1 'polypeptide(L)'
;EDIMQDGLKGMLQSKIPLGYYICHLMEEYSCENLFFYLAVEQYEHHQFETRDDQHIAAKRIYSTYIAPNSQLEINLESKIHKAIVLALLDSDSLLHVFEPAKHHVFELLNLSYHRFISSPLWDTMIAQC
;
A
#
# COMPACT_ATOMS: atom_id res chain seq x y z
N GLU A 1 -2.64 17.92 -13.63
CA GLU A 1 -4.06 17.93 -13.88
C GLU A 1 -4.71 16.59 -13.55
N ASP A 2 -4.15 15.51 -14.06
CA ASP A 2 -4.63 14.18 -13.71
C ASP A 2 -4.50 13.90 -12.21
N ILE A 3 -3.46 14.44 -11.58
CA ILE A 3 -3.28 14.31 -10.15
C ILE A 3 -4.45 14.90 -9.39
N MET A 4 -4.91 16.07 -9.83
CA MET A 4 -6.02 16.74 -9.16
C MET A 4 -7.35 16.02 -9.37
N GLN A 5 -7.56 15.43 -10.55
CA GLN A 5 -8.79 14.71 -10.85
C GLN A 5 -8.83 13.32 -10.24
N ASP A 6 -7.73 12.59 -10.39
CA ASP A 6 -7.66 11.19 -9.97
C ASP A 6 -7.24 11.05 -8.50
N GLY A 7 -6.80 12.16 -7.90
CA GLY A 7 -6.37 12.17 -6.52
C GLY A 7 -5.18 11.25 -6.29
N LEU A 8 -5.28 10.48 -5.21
CA LEU A 8 -4.18 9.61 -4.80
C LEU A 8 -3.82 8.58 -5.86
N LYS A 9 -4.82 7.97 -6.51
CA LYS A 9 -4.53 6.93 -7.50
C LYS A 9 -3.72 7.46 -8.68
N GLY A 10 -4.08 8.64 -9.17
CA GLY A 10 -3.34 9.24 -10.27
C GLY A 10 -1.92 9.57 -9.88
N MET A 11 -1.75 10.10 -8.67
CA MET A 11 -0.42 10.44 -8.17
C MET A 11 0.47 9.22 -8.03
N LEU A 12 -0.08 8.09 -7.57
CA LEU A 12 0.70 6.86 -7.38
C LEU A 12 1.22 6.30 -8.70
N GLN A 13 0.64 6.70 -9.83
CA GLN A 13 1.07 6.22 -11.14
C GLN A 13 2.04 7.18 -11.84
N SER A 14 2.38 8.29 -11.21
CA SER A 14 3.24 9.33 -11.79
C SER A 14 4.55 9.41 -11.04
N LYS A 15 5.68 9.22 -11.73
CA LYS A 15 7.00 9.09 -11.09
C LYS A 15 7.41 10.27 -10.23
N ILE A 16 7.28 11.49 -10.76
CA ILE A 16 7.74 12.67 -10.02
C ILE A 16 6.83 12.95 -8.83
N PRO A 17 5.51 13.02 -8.99
CA PRO A 17 4.63 13.20 -7.83
C PRO A 17 4.77 12.10 -6.80
N LEU A 18 4.95 10.85 -7.23
CA LEU A 18 5.12 9.74 -6.30
C LEU A 18 6.39 9.93 -5.45
N GLY A 19 7.47 10.40 -6.07
CA GLY A 19 8.71 10.66 -5.33
C GLY A 19 8.53 11.71 -4.25
N TYR A 20 7.86 12.81 -4.57
CA TYR A 20 7.56 13.84 -3.57
C TYR A 20 6.64 13.33 -2.47
N TYR A 21 5.67 12.50 -2.83
CA TYR A 21 4.77 11.91 -1.85
C TYR A 21 5.51 10.96 -0.90
N ILE A 22 6.45 10.19 -1.43
CA ILE A 22 7.28 9.32 -0.58
C ILE A 22 8.05 10.17 0.43
N CYS A 23 8.63 11.31 -0.01
CA CYS A 23 9.30 12.21 0.91
C CYS A 23 8.36 12.69 2.01
N HIS A 24 7.13 13.03 1.65
CA HIS A 24 6.13 13.44 2.64
C HIS A 24 5.85 12.33 3.65
N LEU A 25 5.68 11.10 3.15
CA LEU A 25 5.41 9.95 4.02
C LEU A 25 6.60 9.64 4.94
N MET A 26 7.82 9.86 4.45
CA MET A 26 9.01 9.69 5.29
C MET A 26 8.99 10.68 6.45
N GLU A 27 8.56 11.91 6.20
CA GLU A 27 8.41 12.90 7.27
C GLU A 27 7.34 12.52 8.27
N GLU A 28 6.33 11.76 7.84
CA GLU A 28 5.25 11.28 8.72
C GLU A 28 5.52 9.91 9.31
N TYR A 29 6.66 9.30 8.97
CA TYR A 29 7.01 7.94 9.43
C TYR A 29 5.96 6.91 9.07
N SER A 30 5.42 7.00 7.85
CA SER A 30 4.32 6.13 7.41
C SER A 30 4.55 5.51 6.03
N CYS A 31 5.81 5.37 5.59
CA CYS A 31 6.12 4.78 4.29
C CYS A 31 5.67 3.34 4.16
N GLU A 32 5.61 2.60 5.27
CA GLU A 32 5.22 1.19 5.22
C GLU A 32 3.83 1.01 4.62
N ASN A 33 2.92 1.95 4.86
CA ASN A 33 1.58 1.89 4.27
C ASN A 33 1.63 1.91 2.74
N LEU A 34 2.45 2.80 2.19
CA LEU A 34 2.59 2.89 0.73
C LEU A 34 3.25 1.64 0.17
N PHE A 35 4.31 1.17 0.80
CA PHE A 35 5.03 -0.01 0.30
C PHE A 35 4.12 -1.24 0.34
N PHE A 36 3.32 -1.39 1.39
CA PHE A 36 2.36 -2.48 1.45
C PHE A 36 1.34 -2.37 0.31
N TYR A 37 0.78 -1.18 0.13
CA TYR A 37 -0.22 -0.97 -0.92
C TYR A 37 0.33 -1.35 -2.30
N LEU A 38 1.54 -0.88 -2.61
CA LEU A 38 2.16 -1.17 -3.90
C LEU A 38 2.49 -2.65 -4.05
N ALA A 39 2.94 -3.29 -2.98
CA ALA A 39 3.24 -4.73 -3.01
C ALA A 39 1.98 -5.54 -3.29
N VAL A 40 0.86 -5.17 -2.67
CA VAL A 40 -0.41 -5.86 -2.90
C VAL A 40 -0.91 -5.62 -4.32
N GLU A 41 -0.78 -4.38 -4.83
CA GLU A 41 -1.15 -4.09 -6.22
C GLU A 41 -0.38 -4.98 -7.18
N GLN A 42 0.92 -5.10 -6.98
CA GLN A 42 1.75 -5.95 -7.82
C GLN A 42 1.34 -7.41 -7.69
N TYR A 43 1.07 -7.86 -6.48
CA TYR A 43 0.65 -9.23 -6.20
C TYR A 43 -0.67 -9.55 -6.92
N GLU A 44 -1.63 -8.65 -6.86
CA GLU A 44 -2.96 -8.88 -7.45
C GLU A 44 -2.94 -8.88 -8.98
N HIS A 45 -1.99 -8.17 -9.59
CA HIS A 45 -1.90 -8.08 -11.04
C HIS A 45 -0.91 -9.05 -11.65
N HIS A 46 -0.14 -9.76 -10.83
CA HIS A 46 0.83 -10.74 -11.32
C HIS A 46 0.13 -12.05 -11.66
N GLN A 47 0.54 -12.66 -12.78
CA GLN A 47 0.02 -13.97 -13.18
C GLN A 47 0.97 -15.04 -12.68
N PHE A 48 0.55 -15.77 -11.65
CA PHE A 48 1.36 -16.84 -11.08
C PHE A 48 1.18 -18.12 -11.87
N GLU A 49 2.28 -18.85 -12.11
CA GLU A 49 2.21 -20.10 -12.84
C GLU A 49 1.52 -21.19 -12.04
N THR A 50 1.72 -21.19 -10.73
CA THR A 50 1.12 -22.20 -9.84
C THR A 50 0.52 -21.54 -8.62
N ARG A 51 -0.35 -22.25 -7.92
CA ARG A 51 -0.89 -21.80 -6.64
C ARG A 51 0.20 -21.72 -5.58
N ASP A 52 1.21 -22.61 -5.66
CA ASP A 52 2.31 -22.57 -4.71
C ASP A 52 3.11 -21.28 -4.85
N ASP A 53 3.35 -20.83 -6.09
CA ASP A 53 4.03 -19.56 -6.31
C ASP A 53 3.24 -18.39 -5.74
N GLN A 54 1.93 -18.40 -5.95
CA GLN A 54 1.06 -17.37 -5.40
C GLN A 54 1.08 -17.39 -3.88
N HIS A 55 1.04 -18.58 -3.28
CA HIS A 55 1.07 -18.73 -1.83
C HIS A 55 2.39 -18.22 -1.23
N ILE A 56 3.50 -18.50 -1.91
CA ILE A 56 4.81 -17.99 -1.48
C ILE A 56 4.82 -16.48 -1.50
N ALA A 57 4.31 -15.88 -2.58
CA ALA A 57 4.24 -14.41 -2.69
C ALA A 57 3.35 -13.81 -1.60
N ALA A 58 2.20 -14.44 -1.32
CA ALA A 58 1.31 -13.97 -0.27
C ALA A 58 1.98 -14.04 1.10
N LYS A 59 2.71 -15.13 1.38
CA LYS A 59 3.43 -15.27 2.64
C LYS A 59 4.52 -14.23 2.80
N ARG A 60 5.18 -13.85 1.70
CA ARG A 60 6.20 -12.80 1.77
C ARG A 60 5.60 -11.46 2.17
N ILE A 61 4.45 -11.12 1.60
CA ILE A 61 3.77 -9.89 1.97
C ILE A 61 3.36 -9.93 3.44
N TYR A 62 2.82 -11.05 3.88
CA TYR A 62 2.46 -11.21 5.29
C TYR A 62 3.67 -11.04 6.20
N SER A 63 4.78 -11.72 5.89
CA SER A 63 5.97 -11.68 6.72
C SER A 63 6.61 -10.30 6.78
N THR A 64 6.48 -9.51 5.71
CA THR A 64 7.11 -8.20 5.64
C THR A 64 6.27 -7.12 6.30
N TYR A 65 4.94 -7.20 6.16
CA TYR A 65 4.06 -6.08 6.52
C TYR A 65 3.03 -6.37 7.59
N ILE A 66 2.71 -7.63 7.85
CA ILE A 66 1.56 -7.95 8.69
C ILE A 66 1.94 -8.73 9.92
N ALA A 67 2.92 -9.63 9.82
CA ALA A 67 3.36 -10.43 10.97
C ALA A 67 3.78 -9.53 12.13
N PRO A 68 3.44 -9.92 13.37
CA PRO A 68 3.85 -9.12 14.53
C PRO A 68 5.37 -8.91 14.55
N ASN A 69 5.78 -7.69 14.81
CA ASN A 69 7.19 -7.29 14.88
C ASN A 69 7.93 -7.43 13.56
N SER A 70 7.22 -7.46 12.44
CA SER A 70 7.87 -7.43 11.14
C SER A 70 8.51 -6.06 10.89
N GLN A 71 9.50 -6.03 9.99
CA GLN A 71 10.31 -4.83 9.77
C GLN A 71 9.48 -3.63 9.28
N LEU A 72 8.50 -3.88 8.46
CA LEU A 72 7.65 -2.84 7.90
C LEU A 72 6.19 -3.05 8.31
N GLU A 73 5.98 -3.46 9.55
CA GLU A 73 4.65 -3.79 10.03
C GLU A 73 3.70 -2.62 9.90
N ILE A 74 2.56 -2.87 9.23
CA ILE A 74 1.47 -1.90 9.15
C ILE A 74 0.54 -2.10 10.34
N ASN A 75 -0.18 -1.02 10.70
CA ASN A 75 -1.07 -1.06 11.86
C ASN A 75 -2.45 -1.50 11.40
N LEU A 76 -2.86 -2.70 11.76
CA LEU A 76 -4.16 -3.27 11.38
C LEU A 76 -4.98 -3.63 12.62
N GLU A 77 -6.29 -3.48 12.50
CA GLU A 77 -7.19 -3.98 13.52
C GLU A 77 -7.05 -5.50 13.63
N SER A 78 -7.22 -6.00 14.85
CA SER A 78 -7.14 -7.43 15.13
C SER A 78 -8.06 -8.25 14.22
N LYS A 79 -9.25 -7.74 13.94
CA LYS A 79 -10.24 -8.40 13.09
C LYS A 79 -9.70 -8.61 11.67
N ILE A 80 -9.07 -7.58 11.11
CA ILE A 80 -8.50 -7.65 9.76
C ILE A 80 -7.32 -8.61 9.76
N HIS A 81 -6.45 -8.51 10.76
CA HIS A 81 -5.29 -9.39 10.88
C HIS A 81 -5.71 -10.86 10.91
N LYS A 82 -6.70 -11.18 11.74
CA LYS A 82 -7.20 -12.55 11.86
C LYS A 82 -7.79 -13.07 10.56
N ALA A 83 -8.52 -12.20 9.84
CA ALA A 83 -9.10 -12.58 8.55
C ALA A 83 -8.03 -12.94 7.54
N ILE A 84 -6.92 -12.20 7.54
CA ILE A 84 -5.80 -12.48 6.63
C ILE A 84 -5.16 -13.82 6.98
N VAL A 85 -4.90 -14.08 8.26
CA VAL A 85 -4.29 -15.34 8.69
C VAL A 85 -5.14 -16.51 8.25
N LEU A 86 -6.47 -16.43 8.45
CA LEU A 86 -7.37 -17.49 8.04
C LEU A 86 -7.39 -17.67 6.53
N ALA A 87 -7.39 -16.58 5.77
CA ALA A 87 -7.42 -16.66 4.31
C ALA A 87 -6.12 -17.24 3.75
N LEU A 88 -4.99 -17.02 4.42
CA LEU A 88 -3.72 -17.62 3.99
C LEU A 88 -3.71 -19.14 4.14
N LEU A 89 -4.56 -19.69 4.99
CA LEU A 89 -4.69 -21.12 5.16
C LEU A 89 -5.63 -21.74 4.12
N ASP A 90 -6.39 -20.90 3.41
CA ASP A 90 -7.35 -21.34 2.40
C ASP A 90 -6.85 -20.91 1.01
N SER A 91 -6.30 -21.86 0.27
CA SER A 91 -5.68 -21.58 -1.02
C SER A 91 -6.66 -21.03 -2.06
N ASP A 92 -7.97 -21.18 -1.86
CA ASP A 92 -8.94 -20.65 -2.81
C ASP A 92 -9.16 -19.16 -2.67
N SER A 93 -8.72 -18.56 -1.56
CA SER A 93 -8.93 -17.14 -1.28
C SER A 93 -7.69 -16.27 -1.46
N LEU A 94 -6.63 -16.83 -2.07
CA LEU A 94 -5.33 -16.13 -2.10
C LEU A 94 -5.34 -14.83 -2.89
N LEU A 95 -6.11 -14.75 -3.98
CA LEU A 95 -6.07 -13.56 -4.83
C LEU A 95 -6.48 -12.30 -4.06
N HIS A 96 -7.51 -12.39 -3.23
CA HIS A 96 -8.08 -11.25 -2.53
C HIS A 96 -7.77 -11.26 -1.03
N VAL A 97 -6.75 -12.01 -0.62
CA VAL A 97 -6.44 -12.20 0.80
C VAL A 97 -6.14 -10.88 1.51
N PHE A 98 -5.55 -9.91 0.80
CA PHE A 98 -5.14 -8.64 1.40
C PHE A 98 -6.14 -7.51 1.16
N GLU A 99 -7.27 -7.78 0.53
CA GLU A 99 -8.19 -6.71 0.13
C GLU A 99 -8.69 -5.85 1.29
N PRO A 100 -9.12 -6.42 2.43
CA PRO A 100 -9.54 -5.58 3.55
C PRO A 100 -8.40 -4.71 4.11
N ALA A 101 -7.19 -5.25 4.18
CA ALA A 101 -6.04 -4.49 4.65
C ALA A 101 -5.65 -3.42 3.65
N LYS A 102 -5.70 -3.75 2.36
CA LYS A 102 -5.41 -2.80 1.30
C LYS A 102 -6.36 -1.61 1.35
N HIS A 103 -7.64 -1.88 1.55
CA HIS A 103 -8.64 -0.82 1.67
C HIS A 103 -8.36 0.08 2.87
N HIS A 104 -8.08 -0.52 4.01
CA HIS A 104 -7.75 0.22 5.22
C HIS A 104 -6.52 1.12 5.02
N VAL A 105 -5.48 0.55 4.44
CA VAL A 105 -4.25 1.29 4.18
C VAL A 105 -4.47 2.40 3.15
N PHE A 106 -5.28 2.13 2.13
CA PHE A 106 -5.58 3.15 1.14
C PHE A 106 -6.25 4.36 1.79
N GLU A 107 -7.14 4.15 2.74
CA GLU A 107 -7.79 5.26 3.44
C GLU A 107 -6.78 6.07 4.25
N LEU A 108 -5.82 5.39 4.90
CA LEU A 108 -4.75 6.09 5.62
C LEU A 108 -3.87 6.89 4.66
N LEU A 109 -3.55 6.31 3.51
CA LEU A 109 -2.77 7.00 2.49
C LEU A 109 -3.52 8.20 1.93
N ASN A 110 -4.83 8.08 1.78
CA ASN A 110 -5.64 9.20 1.28
C ASN A 110 -5.65 10.36 2.26
N LEU A 111 -5.71 10.07 3.56
CA LEU A 111 -5.60 11.12 4.58
C LEU A 111 -4.23 11.81 4.51
N SER A 112 -3.17 11.02 4.35
CA SER A 112 -1.83 11.54 4.18
C SER A 112 -1.70 12.37 2.90
N TYR A 113 -2.36 11.92 1.83
CA TYR A 113 -2.38 12.65 0.57
C TYR A 113 -2.99 14.04 0.72
N HIS A 114 -4.10 14.14 1.46
CA HIS A 114 -4.72 15.45 1.70
C HIS A 114 -3.79 16.38 2.48
N ARG A 115 -3.01 15.85 3.43
CA ARG A 115 -2.01 16.65 4.12
C ARG A 115 -0.87 17.05 3.17
N PHE A 116 -0.50 16.14 2.26
CA PHE A 116 0.57 16.40 1.31
C PHE A 116 0.23 17.55 0.38
N ILE A 117 -0.98 17.60 -0.18
CA ILE A 117 -1.35 18.68 -1.10
C ILE A 117 -1.45 20.03 -0.41
N SER A 118 -1.46 20.07 0.92
CA SER A 118 -1.43 21.28 1.70
C SER A 118 -0.03 21.58 2.26
N SER A 119 0.98 20.82 1.87
CA SER A 119 2.32 20.92 2.43
C SER A 119 3.25 21.75 1.56
N PRO A 120 4.37 22.24 2.13
CA PRO A 120 5.39 22.92 1.32
C PRO A 120 5.99 22.05 0.22
N LEU A 121 6.06 20.72 0.43
CA LEU A 121 6.56 19.81 -0.61
C LEU A 121 5.68 19.84 -1.84
N TRP A 122 4.37 19.90 -1.66
CA TRP A 122 3.44 20.01 -2.79
C TRP A 122 3.69 21.29 -3.56
N ASP A 123 3.85 22.43 -2.85
CA ASP A 123 4.11 23.71 -3.48
C ASP A 123 5.42 23.67 -4.26
N THR A 124 6.45 23.05 -3.70
CA THR A 124 7.75 22.92 -4.36
C THR A 124 7.61 22.08 -5.64
N MET A 125 6.89 20.98 -5.58
CA MET A 125 6.67 20.12 -6.73
C MET A 125 5.95 20.86 -7.85
N ILE A 126 4.87 21.57 -7.52
CA ILE A 126 4.07 22.29 -8.50
C ILE A 126 4.90 23.39 -9.15
N ALA A 127 5.75 24.07 -8.38
CA ALA A 127 6.60 25.14 -8.91
C ALA A 127 7.64 24.61 -9.90
N GLN A 128 8.06 23.35 -9.76
CA GLN A 128 9.06 22.74 -10.65
C GLN A 128 8.44 22.07 -11.87
N CYS A 129 7.17 21.82 -11.83
CA CYS A 129 6.44 21.21 -12.94
C CYS A 129 5.69 22.28 -13.71
#